data_9b51d2cf0c6ca7476db6b39bd2a80ce4
#
_entry.id   9b51d2cf0c6ca7476db6b39bd2a80ce4
#
_cell.length_a   1.000
_cell.length_b   1.000
_cell.length_c   1.000
_cell.angle_alpha   90.00
_cell.angle_beta   90.00
_cell.angle_gamma   90.00
#
_symmetry.space_group_name_H-M   'P 1'
#
loop_
_entity.id
_entity.type
_entity.pdbx_description
1 polymer ?
#
loop_
_entity_poly.entity_id
_entity_poly.type
_entity_poly.pdbx_seq_one_letter_code
_entity_poly.pdbx_strand_id
1 'polypeptide(L)'
;RASKEAAQLLLSRVYLYMQDWHNAALTAEELLKEDTRLYHMSARDSARIFLSEDNTEVLFSQGSMNFYNGMTGNRGDFAVSDSLVQLYDQENDYRRYFFGKNQSTSANSLQWKYDTIAVPHVSDIYTLRIAEGYLNLAEAYAMEDNFQGANQYLRLLRESRIRNYVHTTYTGEKLVEEIRLERRRELCFEGHRWFDLRRYAVCEKYPYSKQIRHAFNVYDGNKYEWDHTDIYVLEKNDPAYVMQIPKSVLEYDEEQMPENPRNKRSPLGDDE
;
A
#
# COMPACT_ATOMS: atom_id res chain seq x y z
N ARG A 1 -3.11 21.68 8.28
CA ARG A 1 -4.52 21.61 8.70
C ARG A 1 -5.25 20.71 7.72
N ALA A 2 -6.28 19.97 8.19
CA ALA A 2 -7.14 19.21 7.29
C ALA A 2 -7.88 20.19 6.35
N SER A 3 -7.93 19.86 5.07
CA SER A 3 -8.65 20.63 4.05
C SER A 3 -9.96 19.92 3.66
N LYS A 4 -10.80 20.57 2.88
CA LYS A 4 -12.02 19.97 2.32
C LYS A 4 -11.66 18.77 1.45
N GLU A 5 -10.64 18.90 0.62
CA GLU A 5 -10.15 17.86 -0.29
C GLU A 5 -9.64 16.64 0.49
N ALA A 6 -8.92 16.85 1.59
CA ALA A 6 -8.48 15.78 2.47
C ALA A 6 -9.69 15.03 3.10
N ALA A 7 -10.73 15.75 3.50
CA ALA A 7 -11.94 15.15 4.03
C ALA A 7 -12.72 14.38 2.96
N GLN A 8 -12.84 14.91 1.74
CA GLN A 8 -13.47 14.23 0.60
C GLN A 8 -12.70 12.94 0.24
N LEU A 9 -11.36 12.99 0.20
CA LEU A 9 -10.55 11.79 -0.04
C LEU A 9 -10.79 10.72 1.01
N LEU A 10 -10.77 11.11 2.29
CA LEU A 10 -11.03 10.16 3.38
C LEU A 10 -12.44 9.58 3.30
N LEU A 11 -13.44 10.40 2.98
CA LEU A 11 -14.83 9.96 2.83
C LEU A 11 -14.98 8.97 1.66
N SER A 12 -14.35 9.23 0.52
CA SER A 12 -14.35 8.28 -0.61
C SER A 12 -13.73 6.93 -0.23
N ARG A 13 -12.66 6.93 0.58
CA ARG A 13 -12.06 5.72 1.14
C ARG A 13 -13.04 4.97 2.07
N VAL A 14 -13.76 5.67 2.92
CA VAL A 14 -14.78 5.06 3.80
C VAL A 14 -15.85 4.36 2.97
N TYR A 15 -16.40 5.02 1.94
CA TYR A 15 -17.38 4.41 1.04
C TYR A 15 -16.84 3.18 0.31
N LEU A 16 -15.57 3.18 -0.14
CA LEU A 16 -14.94 1.98 -0.69
C LEU A 16 -14.94 0.80 0.30
N TYR A 17 -14.65 1.06 1.58
CA TYR A 17 -14.67 0.03 2.62
C TYR A 17 -16.09 -0.47 2.93
N MET A 18 -17.10 0.38 2.77
CA MET A 18 -18.51 0.02 2.90
C MET A 18 -19.07 -0.68 1.65
N GLN A 19 -18.30 -0.77 0.57
CA GLN A 19 -18.74 -1.21 -0.77
C GLN A 19 -19.88 -0.35 -1.34
N ASP A 20 -19.99 0.89 -0.87
CA ASP A 20 -20.90 1.89 -1.42
C ASP A 20 -20.22 2.59 -2.61
N TRP A 21 -20.19 1.86 -3.74
CA TRP A 21 -19.44 2.26 -4.92
C TRP A 21 -19.94 3.57 -5.50
N HIS A 22 -21.25 3.80 -5.46
CA HIS A 22 -21.87 5.01 -5.95
C HIS A 22 -21.40 6.26 -5.19
N ASN A 23 -21.49 6.24 -3.89
CA ASN A 23 -21.05 7.38 -3.07
C ASN A 23 -19.52 7.52 -3.07
N ALA A 24 -18.78 6.41 -3.20
CA ALA A 24 -17.33 6.45 -3.41
C ALA A 24 -16.96 7.20 -4.68
N ALA A 25 -17.66 6.89 -5.80
CA ALA A 25 -17.46 7.56 -7.08
C ALA A 25 -17.80 9.04 -7.00
N LEU A 26 -19.01 9.39 -6.54
CA LEU A 26 -19.46 10.79 -6.43
C LEU A 26 -18.49 11.65 -5.60
N THR A 27 -18.05 11.11 -4.46
CA THR A 27 -17.15 11.86 -3.56
C THR A 27 -15.76 12.04 -4.17
N ALA A 28 -15.24 11.02 -4.86
CA ALA A 28 -13.96 11.11 -5.55
C ALA A 28 -14.03 12.00 -6.79
N GLU A 29 -15.16 12.02 -7.52
CA GLU A 29 -15.39 12.96 -8.62
C GLU A 29 -15.37 14.40 -8.15
N GLU A 30 -16.06 14.71 -7.03
CA GLU A 30 -16.05 16.06 -6.49
C GLU A 30 -14.63 16.50 -6.08
N LEU A 31 -13.88 15.63 -5.44
CA LEU A 31 -12.47 15.88 -5.13
C LEU A 31 -11.68 16.20 -6.40
N LEU A 32 -11.81 15.39 -7.44
CA LEU A 32 -11.02 15.52 -8.66
C LEU A 32 -11.50 16.64 -9.59
N LYS A 33 -12.69 17.23 -9.38
CA LYS A 33 -13.12 18.46 -10.04
C LYS A 33 -12.38 19.69 -9.52
N GLU A 34 -12.05 19.70 -8.23
CA GLU A 34 -11.40 20.81 -7.56
C GLU A 34 -9.87 20.71 -7.62
N ASP A 35 -9.34 19.47 -7.56
CA ASP A 35 -7.91 19.21 -7.58
C ASP A 35 -7.54 17.99 -8.43
N THR A 36 -6.90 18.24 -9.57
CA THR A 36 -6.41 17.21 -10.51
C THR A 36 -4.89 17.12 -10.54
N ARG A 37 -4.20 17.74 -9.60
CA ARG A 37 -2.75 17.91 -9.62
C ARG A 37 -2.01 16.60 -9.31
N LEU A 38 -1.89 15.72 -10.30
CA LEU A 38 -0.92 14.62 -10.23
C LEU A 38 0.50 15.16 -10.41
N TYR A 39 1.39 14.75 -9.55
CA TYR A 39 2.81 14.98 -9.70
C TYR A 39 3.36 14.09 -10.83
N HIS A 40 3.83 14.70 -11.92
CA HIS A 40 4.45 13.96 -13.01
C HIS A 40 5.88 13.57 -12.64
N MET A 41 6.12 12.29 -12.40
CA MET A 41 7.42 11.80 -11.97
C MET A 41 8.53 11.97 -13.02
N SER A 42 8.18 12.15 -14.29
CA SER A 42 9.13 12.50 -15.35
C SER A 42 9.85 13.83 -15.12
N ALA A 43 9.21 14.75 -14.39
CA ALA A 43 9.77 16.05 -14.01
C ALA A 43 10.58 15.97 -12.69
N ARG A 44 10.73 14.77 -12.13
CA ARG A 44 11.43 14.59 -10.85
C ARG A 44 12.89 14.97 -10.99
N ASP A 45 13.32 15.89 -10.15
CA ASP A 45 14.72 16.06 -9.82
C ASP A 45 15.19 14.82 -9.06
N SER A 46 16.25 14.17 -9.54
CA SER A 46 16.83 12.97 -8.92
C SER A 46 17.33 13.20 -7.49
N ALA A 47 17.46 14.45 -7.08
CA ALA A 47 17.82 14.84 -5.72
C ALA A 47 16.63 15.00 -4.77
N ARG A 48 15.39 14.91 -5.26
CA ARG A 48 14.19 15.13 -4.46
C ARG A 48 13.48 13.83 -4.11
N ILE A 49 13.04 13.76 -2.88
CA ILE A 49 12.25 12.65 -2.35
C ILE A 49 10.79 12.81 -2.79
N PHE A 50 10.14 11.68 -3.12
CA PHE A 50 8.79 11.71 -3.67
C PHE A 50 7.76 12.25 -2.68
N LEU A 51 7.71 11.72 -1.46
CA LEU A 51 6.81 12.22 -0.42
C LEU A 51 7.54 13.29 0.41
N SER A 52 7.51 14.50 -0.08
CA SER A 52 8.02 15.70 0.56
C SER A 52 6.92 16.75 0.66
N GLU A 53 7.17 17.83 1.39
CA GLU A 53 6.26 18.98 1.48
C GLU A 53 6.06 19.72 0.12
N ASP A 54 7.01 19.52 -0.80
CA ASP A 54 6.92 20.07 -2.16
C ASP A 54 6.04 19.23 -3.10
N ASN A 55 5.60 18.04 -2.69
CA ASN A 55 4.76 17.21 -3.53
C ASN A 55 3.32 17.74 -3.55
N THR A 56 2.92 18.26 -4.70
CA THR A 56 1.60 18.88 -4.93
C THR A 56 0.42 17.92 -4.73
N GLU A 57 0.66 16.62 -4.72
CA GLU A 57 -0.40 15.63 -4.47
C GLU A 57 -0.79 15.51 -2.99
N VAL A 58 0.07 15.96 -2.07
CA VAL A 58 -0.19 15.80 -0.64
C VAL A 58 -1.25 16.79 -0.19
N LEU A 59 -2.43 16.28 0.15
CA LEU A 59 -3.55 17.05 0.69
C LEU A 59 -3.47 17.22 2.20
N PHE A 60 -2.94 16.19 2.88
CA PHE A 60 -2.77 16.17 4.32
C PHE A 60 -1.72 15.15 4.72
N SER A 61 -0.93 15.49 5.71
CA SER A 61 -0.01 14.57 6.36
C SER A 61 0.02 14.83 7.86
N GLN A 62 0.10 13.77 8.64
CA GLN A 62 0.18 13.85 10.10
C GLN A 62 1.18 12.83 10.64
N GLY A 63 1.97 13.28 11.60
CA GLY A 63 2.79 12.40 12.41
C GLY A 63 4.26 12.39 12.04
N SER A 64 5.02 11.59 12.77
CA SER A 64 6.45 11.38 12.61
C SER A 64 6.72 9.99 12.04
N MET A 65 7.81 9.87 11.32
CA MET A 65 8.25 8.65 10.67
C MET A 65 9.00 7.71 11.60
N ASN A 66 8.31 6.91 12.37
CA ASN A 66 8.98 5.82 13.08
C ASN A 66 8.99 4.51 12.27
N PHE A 67 8.02 4.32 11.37
CA PHE A 67 7.90 3.11 10.55
C PHE A 67 9.02 3.01 9.51
N TYR A 68 9.29 4.11 8.82
CA TYR A 68 10.31 4.16 7.77
C TYR A 68 11.71 3.83 8.30
N ASN A 69 12.08 4.29 9.48
CA ASN A 69 13.38 3.98 10.08
C ASN A 69 13.58 2.48 10.32
N GLY A 70 12.51 1.73 10.62
CA GLY A 70 12.57 0.27 10.70
C GLY A 70 12.75 -0.40 9.34
N MET A 71 12.22 0.21 8.26
CA MET A 71 12.27 -0.34 6.89
C MET A 71 13.56 -0.02 6.13
N THR A 72 14.26 1.03 6.51
CA THR A 72 15.44 1.54 5.77
C THR A 72 16.71 1.49 6.57
N GLY A 73 16.62 1.19 7.87
CA GLY A 73 17.79 1.16 8.75
C GLY A 73 18.86 0.20 8.25
N ASN A 74 20.13 0.53 8.50
CA ASN A 74 21.28 -0.31 8.14
C ASN A 74 21.28 -1.69 8.83
N ARG A 75 20.31 -1.95 9.71
CA ARG A 75 20.21 -3.21 10.46
C ARG A 75 19.62 -4.37 9.68
N GLY A 76 18.95 -4.09 8.54
CA GLY A 76 18.39 -5.13 7.69
C GLY A 76 17.23 -5.94 8.29
N ASP A 77 16.59 -5.40 9.34
CA ASP A 77 15.50 -6.10 10.05
C ASP A 77 14.30 -6.35 9.14
N PHE A 78 14.10 -5.50 8.14
CA PHE A 78 13.02 -5.63 7.17
C PHE A 78 13.54 -5.43 5.75
N ALA A 79 12.98 -6.22 4.83
CA ALA A 79 13.27 -6.11 3.40
C ALA A 79 12.00 -5.82 2.61
N VAL A 80 12.15 -5.12 1.50
CA VAL A 80 11.06 -4.94 0.54
C VAL A 80 10.84 -6.23 -0.23
N SER A 81 9.60 -6.70 -0.26
CA SER A 81 9.22 -7.94 -0.95
C SER A 81 9.58 -7.90 -2.44
N ASP A 82 10.25 -8.94 -2.94
CA ASP A 82 10.54 -9.12 -4.37
C ASP A 82 9.26 -9.05 -5.21
N SER A 83 8.17 -9.63 -4.71
CA SER A 83 6.86 -9.59 -5.39
C SER A 83 6.27 -8.19 -5.52
N LEU A 84 6.75 -7.20 -4.78
CA LEU A 84 6.40 -5.80 -4.99
C LEU A 84 7.31 -5.17 -6.03
N VAL A 85 8.62 -5.36 -5.92
CA VAL A 85 9.61 -4.76 -6.83
C VAL A 85 9.38 -5.24 -8.28
N GLN A 86 9.02 -6.50 -8.46
CA GLN A 86 8.70 -7.10 -9.76
C GLN A 86 7.43 -6.56 -10.43
N LEU A 87 6.57 -5.84 -9.71
CA LEU A 87 5.37 -5.22 -10.31
C LEU A 87 5.68 -4.01 -11.18
N TYR A 88 6.84 -3.40 -11.02
CA TYR A 88 7.21 -2.20 -11.76
C TYR A 88 7.94 -2.56 -13.04
N ASP A 89 7.61 -1.89 -14.14
CA ASP A 89 8.42 -1.93 -15.35
C ASP A 89 9.83 -1.38 -15.03
N GLN A 90 10.83 -2.23 -15.16
CA GLN A 90 12.19 -1.92 -14.74
C GLN A 90 12.85 -0.83 -15.60
N GLU A 91 12.33 -0.56 -16.79
CA GLU A 91 12.87 0.44 -17.71
C GLU A 91 12.07 1.76 -17.68
N ASN A 92 10.73 1.68 -17.58
CA ASN A 92 9.87 2.79 -17.86
C ASN A 92 9.10 3.32 -16.64
N ASP A 93 8.89 2.52 -15.58
CA ASP A 93 8.19 3.00 -14.38
C ASP A 93 9.16 3.80 -13.50
N TYR A 94 8.90 5.10 -13.36
CA TYR A 94 9.73 5.99 -12.54
C TYR A 94 9.72 5.62 -11.05
N ARG A 95 8.69 4.92 -10.55
CA ARG A 95 8.58 4.49 -9.14
C ARG A 95 9.56 3.38 -8.78
N ARG A 96 10.16 2.70 -9.75
CA ARG A 96 11.25 1.73 -9.47
C ARG A 96 12.39 2.34 -8.66
N TYR A 97 12.60 3.67 -8.79
CA TYR A 97 13.61 4.39 -8.04
C TYR A 97 13.32 4.51 -6.53
N PHE A 98 12.12 4.14 -6.09
CA PHE A 98 11.84 4.00 -4.66
C PHE A 98 12.63 2.88 -4.00
N PHE A 99 13.18 1.97 -4.79
CA PHE A 99 13.84 0.76 -4.31
C PHE A 99 15.32 0.73 -4.69
N GLY A 100 16.12 0.18 -3.79
CA GLY A 100 17.52 -0.11 -4.00
C GLY A 100 17.90 -1.43 -3.34
N LYS A 101 19.18 -1.64 -3.18
CA LYS A 101 19.71 -2.80 -2.46
C LYS A 101 20.38 -2.35 -1.17
N ASN A 102 20.11 -3.05 -0.09
CA ASN A 102 20.87 -2.91 1.14
C ASN A 102 22.31 -3.41 0.89
N GLN A 103 23.29 -2.60 1.22
CA GLN A 103 24.69 -2.92 0.92
C GLN A 103 25.23 -4.10 1.75
N SER A 104 24.67 -4.34 2.93
CA SER A 104 25.13 -5.40 3.82
C SER A 104 24.44 -6.74 3.55
N THR A 105 23.15 -6.72 3.20
CA THR A 105 22.34 -7.94 3.06
C THR A 105 21.94 -8.27 1.61
N SER A 106 22.22 -7.39 0.66
CA SER A 106 21.75 -7.46 -0.74
C SER A 106 20.22 -7.53 -0.90
N ALA A 107 19.47 -7.43 0.18
CA ALA A 107 18.01 -7.41 0.16
C ALA A 107 17.47 -6.13 -0.45
N ASN A 108 16.25 -6.17 -0.99
CA ASN A 108 15.60 -4.96 -1.46
C ASN A 108 15.29 -4.03 -0.31
N SER A 109 15.60 -2.75 -0.47
CA SER A 109 15.37 -1.70 0.51
C SER A 109 14.57 -0.54 -0.09
N LEU A 110 13.83 0.17 0.74
CA LEU A 110 13.14 1.40 0.35
C LEU A 110 14.13 2.57 0.46
N GLN A 111 14.24 3.42 -0.54
CA GLN A 111 15.25 4.49 -0.57
C GLN A 111 14.66 5.89 -0.76
N TRP A 112 14.00 6.15 -1.86
CA TRP A 112 13.69 7.51 -2.31
C TRP A 112 12.23 7.93 -2.17
N LYS A 113 11.42 7.12 -1.52
CA LYS A 113 10.00 7.46 -1.35
C LYS A 113 9.80 8.49 -0.24
N TYR A 114 10.62 8.44 0.81
CA TYR A 114 10.56 9.29 2.00
C TYR A 114 11.91 9.91 2.34
N ASP A 115 11.91 11.07 3.02
CA ASP A 115 13.11 11.68 3.53
C ASP A 115 13.57 11.00 4.84
N THR A 116 14.82 10.55 4.86
CA THR A 116 15.42 9.87 6.00
C THR A 116 16.27 10.76 6.88
N ILE A 117 16.66 11.94 6.41
CA ILE A 117 17.73 12.76 6.99
C ILE A 117 17.16 13.94 7.77
N ALA A 118 16.06 14.52 7.30
CA ALA A 118 15.41 15.62 7.97
C ALA A 118 14.30 15.15 8.91
N VAL A 119 13.89 16.00 9.85
CA VAL A 119 12.63 15.80 10.58
C VAL A 119 11.54 15.78 9.53
N PRO A 120 10.85 14.67 9.34
CA PRO A 120 9.95 14.53 8.23
C PRO A 120 8.73 15.42 8.41
N HIS A 121 8.49 16.26 7.43
CA HIS A 121 7.30 17.08 7.37
C HIS A 121 6.10 16.30 6.80
N VAL A 122 6.38 15.17 6.12
CA VAL A 122 5.37 14.29 5.55
C VAL A 122 5.49 12.90 6.17
N SER A 123 4.39 12.41 6.75
CA SER A 123 4.31 11.07 7.33
C SER A 123 4.28 10.00 6.25
N ASP A 124 4.85 8.84 6.55
CA ASP A 124 4.84 7.66 5.69
C ASP A 124 3.47 6.95 5.64
N ILE A 125 2.74 6.89 6.76
CA ILE A 125 1.51 6.09 6.89
C ILE A 125 0.24 6.92 7.09
N TYR A 126 0.35 8.23 7.38
CA TYR A 126 -0.79 9.12 7.62
C TYR A 126 -0.89 10.21 6.56
N THR A 127 -0.62 9.86 5.32
CA THR A 127 -0.66 10.78 4.19
C THR A 127 -1.93 10.57 3.37
N LEU A 128 -2.62 11.66 3.08
CA LEU A 128 -3.72 11.71 2.12
C LEU A 128 -3.22 12.46 0.89
N ARG A 129 -3.28 11.83 -0.28
CA ARG A 129 -2.81 12.42 -1.54
C ARG A 129 -3.72 12.10 -2.71
N ILE A 130 -3.73 13.00 -3.68
CA ILE A 130 -4.68 13.01 -4.79
C ILE A 130 -4.65 11.71 -5.62
N ALA A 131 -3.50 11.05 -5.76
CA ALA A 131 -3.38 9.79 -6.49
C ALA A 131 -4.26 8.67 -5.93
N GLU A 132 -4.53 8.66 -4.62
CA GLU A 132 -5.51 7.75 -4.03
C GLU A 132 -6.93 8.06 -4.53
N GLY A 133 -7.29 9.33 -4.72
CA GLY A 133 -8.58 9.74 -5.28
C GLY A 133 -8.81 9.17 -6.68
N TYR A 134 -7.78 9.22 -7.53
CA TYR A 134 -7.81 8.58 -8.86
C TYR A 134 -8.07 7.07 -8.78
N LEU A 135 -7.43 6.39 -7.85
CA LEU A 135 -7.60 4.94 -7.64
C LEU A 135 -8.96 4.59 -7.03
N ASN A 136 -9.44 5.41 -6.09
CA ASN A 136 -10.76 5.24 -5.49
C ASN A 136 -11.86 5.36 -6.55
N LEU A 137 -11.76 6.39 -7.41
CA LEU A 137 -12.72 6.61 -8.48
C LEU A 137 -12.65 5.51 -9.55
N ALA A 138 -11.45 5.11 -9.96
CA ALA A 138 -11.28 4.03 -10.92
C ALA A 138 -11.87 2.70 -10.41
N GLU A 139 -11.66 2.36 -9.13
CA GLU A 139 -12.22 1.15 -8.54
C GLU A 139 -13.74 1.23 -8.42
N ALA A 140 -14.29 2.34 -7.91
CA ALA A 140 -15.73 2.55 -7.80
C ALA A 140 -16.44 2.44 -9.16
N TYR A 141 -15.93 3.10 -10.20
CA TYR A 141 -16.45 2.99 -11.55
C TYR A 141 -16.39 1.57 -12.10
N ALA A 142 -15.30 0.83 -11.88
CA ALA A 142 -15.18 -0.55 -12.33
C ALA A 142 -16.22 -1.47 -11.64
N MET A 143 -16.52 -1.21 -10.37
CA MET A 143 -17.54 -1.94 -9.61
C MET A 143 -18.97 -1.62 -10.08
N GLU A 144 -19.22 -0.43 -10.60
CA GLU A 144 -20.49 -0.01 -11.20
C GLU A 144 -20.57 -0.29 -12.72
N ASP A 145 -19.62 -1.06 -13.29
CA ASP A 145 -19.54 -1.39 -14.72
C ASP A 145 -19.28 -0.17 -15.64
N ASN A 146 -18.94 0.98 -15.09
CA ASN A 146 -18.45 2.13 -15.86
C ASN A 146 -16.97 1.92 -16.25
N PHE A 147 -16.73 0.92 -17.12
CA PHE A 147 -15.36 0.53 -17.51
C PHE A 147 -14.63 1.63 -18.28
N GLN A 148 -15.34 2.47 -19.00
CA GLN A 148 -14.73 3.60 -19.71
C GLN A 148 -14.12 4.62 -18.73
N GLY A 149 -14.89 5.06 -17.74
CA GLY A 149 -14.43 5.97 -16.70
C GLY A 149 -13.30 5.37 -15.88
N ALA A 150 -13.43 4.11 -15.47
CA ALA A 150 -12.39 3.40 -14.72
C ALA A 150 -11.05 3.35 -15.45
N ASN A 151 -11.05 2.99 -16.75
CA ASN A 151 -9.84 3.01 -17.59
C ASN A 151 -9.26 4.41 -17.74
N GLN A 152 -10.10 5.45 -17.84
CA GLN A 152 -9.65 6.83 -17.97
C GLN A 152 -8.81 7.25 -16.75
N TYR A 153 -9.29 7.03 -15.54
CA TYR A 153 -8.59 7.44 -14.33
C TYR A 153 -7.35 6.58 -14.05
N LEU A 154 -7.42 5.28 -14.33
CA LEU A 154 -6.25 4.41 -14.29
C LEU A 154 -5.17 4.85 -15.28
N ARG A 155 -5.56 5.23 -16.51
CA ARG A 155 -4.66 5.74 -17.53
C ARG A 155 -3.97 7.03 -17.11
N LEU A 156 -4.72 8.03 -16.64
CA LEU A 156 -4.19 9.31 -16.20
C LEU A 156 -3.12 9.16 -15.11
N LEU A 157 -3.37 8.28 -14.12
CA LEU A 157 -2.39 7.98 -13.09
C LEU A 157 -1.14 7.34 -13.70
N ARG A 158 -1.28 6.31 -14.53
CA ARG A 158 -0.14 5.59 -15.14
C ARG A 158 0.68 6.49 -16.07
N GLU A 159 0.07 7.37 -16.84
CA GLU A 159 0.75 8.36 -17.68
C GLU A 159 1.66 9.29 -16.87
N SER A 160 1.28 9.60 -15.63
CA SER A 160 2.11 10.43 -14.73
C SER A 160 3.24 9.66 -14.04
N ARG A 161 3.28 8.34 -14.15
CA ARG A 161 4.22 7.43 -13.47
C ARG A 161 5.14 6.66 -14.41
N ILE A 162 4.72 6.44 -15.65
CA ILE A 162 5.40 5.53 -16.58
C ILE A 162 5.78 6.29 -17.86
N ARG A 163 7.04 6.18 -18.23
CA ARG A 163 7.57 6.79 -19.47
C ARG A 163 6.92 6.15 -20.70
N ASN A 164 6.50 6.96 -21.65
CA ASN A 164 5.92 6.48 -22.91
C ASN A 164 4.78 5.48 -22.72
N TYR A 165 3.98 5.68 -21.68
CA TYR A 165 2.91 4.74 -21.34
C TYR A 165 1.88 4.62 -22.47
N VAL A 166 1.60 3.40 -22.88
CA VAL A 166 0.52 3.06 -23.81
C VAL A 166 -0.55 2.31 -23.03
N HIS A 167 -1.75 2.88 -22.98
CA HIS A 167 -2.85 2.31 -22.22
C HIS A 167 -3.44 1.08 -22.91
N THR A 168 -3.60 0.01 -22.14
CA THR A 168 -4.42 -1.15 -22.52
C THR A 168 -5.75 -1.07 -21.81
N THR A 169 -6.85 -1.13 -22.57
CA THR A 169 -8.20 -1.11 -22.03
C THR A 169 -8.60 -2.50 -21.51
N TYR A 170 -9.14 -2.54 -20.32
CA TYR A 170 -9.63 -3.75 -19.67
C TYR A 170 -11.11 -3.61 -19.30
N THR A 171 -11.78 -4.71 -19.02
CA THR A 171 -13.17 -4.74 -18.55
C THR A 171 -13.35 -5.80 -17.46
N GLY A 172 -14.45 -5.70 -16.69
CA GLY A 172 -14.83 -6.69 -15.69
C GLY A 172 -13.76 -6.94 -14.64
N GLU A 173 -13.63 -8.18 -14.22
CA GLU A 173 -12.68 -8.61 -13.17
C GLU A 173 -11.23 -8.24 -13.48
N LYS A 174 -10.84 -8.34 -14.76
CA LYS A 174 -9.46 -8.00 -15.17
C LYS A 174 -9.14 -6.53 -14.97
N LEU A 175 -10.10 -5.62 -15.20
CA LEU A 175 -9.93 -4.20 -14.91
C LEU A 175 -9.75 -3.95 -13.41
N VAL A 176 -10.58 -4.60 -12.58
CA VAL A 176 -10.50 -4.49 -11.12
C VAL A 176 -9.14 -5.02 -10.61
N GLU A 177 -8.66 -6.14 -11.16
CA GLU A 177 -7.33 -6.67 -10.86
C GLU A 177 -6.23 -5.65 -11.18
N GLU A 178 -6.27 -5.04 -12.37
CA GLU A 178 -5.28 -4.03 -12.79
C GLU A 178 -5.29 -2.78 -11.91
N ILE A 179 -6.49 -2.32 -11.48
CA ILE A 179 -6.63 -1.19 -10.56
C ILE A 179 -6.05 -1.55 -9.18
N ARG A 180 -6.33 -2.75 -8.66
CA ARG A 180 -5.81 -3.24 -7.38
C ARG A 180 -4.28 -3.43 -7.41
N LEU A 181 -3.72 -3.87 -8.53
CA LEU A 181 -2.28 -3.93 -8.75
C LEU A 181 -1.66 -2.53 -8.81
N GLU A 182 -2.33 -1.59 -9.48
CA GLU A 182 -1.88 -0.19 -9.50
C GLU A 182 -1.91 0.44 -8.12
N ARG A 183 -2.97 0.19 -7.35
CA ARG A 183 -3.08 0.64 -5.96
C ARG A 183 -1.93 0.09 -5.10
N ARG A 184 -1.55 -1.18 -5.29
CA ARG A 184 -0.40 -1.77 -4.60
C ARG A 184 0.92 -1.10 -4.97
N ARG A 185 1.13 -0.75 -6.26
CA ARG A 185 2.31 -0.01 -6.72
C ARG A 185 2.35 1.40 -6.16
N GLU A 186 1.25 2.12 -6.30
CA GLU A 186 1.18 3.54 -6.00
C GLU A 186 1.24 3.83 -4.50
N LEU A 187 0.45 3.11 -3.71
CA LEU A 187 0.29 3.35 -2.28
C LEU A 187 1.14 2.39 -1.41
N CYS A 188 2.20 1.79 -1.96
CA CYS A 188 3.08 0.94 -1.18
C CYS A 188 3.73 1.75 -0.05
N PHE A 189 3.82 1.14 1.14
CA PHE A 189 4.35 1.73 2.37
C PHE A 189 3.59 2.96 2.90
N GLU A 190 2.35 3.16 2.49
CA GLU A 190 1.46 4.22 2.99
C GLU A 190 0.32 3.67 3.87
N GLY A 191 0.49 2.48 4.43
CA GLY A 191 -0.47 1.87 5.36
C GLY A 191 -1.69 1.20 4.72
N HIS A 192 -1.82 1.18 3.39
CA HIS A 192 -3.02 0.71 2.71
C HIS A 192 -3.12 -0.81 2.56
N ARG A 193 -2.00 -1.51 2.28
CA ARG A 193 -2.02 -2.87 1.76
C ARG A 193 -2.77 -3.89 2.61
N TRP A 194 -2.59 -3.86 3.93
CA TRP A 194 -3.24 -4.78 4.84
C TRP A 194 -4.76 -4.62 4.81
N PHE A 195 -5.22 -3.39 4.88
CA PHE A 195 -6.65 -3.07 4.85
C PHE A 195 -7.27 -3.35 3.47
N ASP A 196 -6.56 -3.07 2.38
CA ASP A 196 -6.98 -3.42 1.03
C ASP A 196 -7.19 -4.93 0.88
N LEU A 197 -6.26 -5.77 1.35
CA LEU A 197 -6.41 -7.22 1.31
C LEU A 197 -7.65 -7.71 2.09
N ARG A 198 -7.95 -7.08 3.23
CA ARG A 198 -9.13 -7.42 4.02
C ARG A 198 -10.43 -7.06 3.29
N ARG A 199 -10.53 -5.84 2.76
CA ARG A 199 -11.74 -5.44 2.02
C ARG A 199 -11.92 -6.20 0.71
N TYR A 200 -10.85 -6.58 0.03
CA TYR A 200 -10.93 -7.41 -1.17
C TYR A 200 -11.44 -8.83 -0.87
N ALA A 201 -11.06 -9.41 0.28
CA ALA A 201 -11.52 -10.74 0.66
C ALA A 201 -13.03 -10.82 0.87
N VAL A 202 -13.67 -9.72 1.30
CA VAL A 202 -15.12 -9.63 1.54
C VAL A 202 -15.87 -8.87 0.43
N CYS A 203 -15.20 -8.55 -0.67
CA CYS A 203 -15.84 -7.87 -1.80
C CYS A 203 -16.87 -8.78 -2.46
N GLU A 204 -18.11 -8.33 -2.58
CA GLU A 204 -19.21 -9.16 -3.08
C GLU A 204 -19.06 -9.48 -4.57
N LYS A 205 -18.70 -8.49 -5.40
CA LYS A 205 -18.66 -8.64 -6.86
C LYS A 205 -17.41 -9.37 -7.36
N TYR A 206 -16.23 -9.00 -6.84
CA TYR A 206 -14.94 -9.57 -7.25
C TYR A 206 -14.10 -9.87 -6.01
N PRO A 207 -14.43 -10.95 -5.25
CA PRO A 207 -13.69 -11.32 -4.06
C PRO A 207 -12.25 -11.72 -4.39
N TYR A 208 -11.30 -11.29 -3.57
CA TYR A 208 -9.90 -11.66 -3.73
C TYR A 208 -9.24 -11.90 -2.39
N SER A 209 -8.72 -13.09 -2.21
CA SER A 209 -7.93 -13.47 -1.03
C SER A 209 -6.58 -14.03 -1.46
N LYS A 210 -5.56 -13.70 -0.71
CA LYS A 210 -4.18 -14.08 -1.00
C LYS A 210 -3.54 -14.83 0.16
N GLN A 211 -2.84 -15.92 -0.14
CA GLN A 211 -1.86 -16.51 0.79
C GLN A 211 -0.61 -15.59 0.83
N ILE A 212 -0.08 -15.37 2.02
CA ILE A 212 1.18 -14.64 2.22
C ILE A 212 2.17 -15.60 2.87
N ARG A 213 3.34 -15.73 2.24
CA ARG A 213 4.50 -16.45 2.82
C ARG A 213 5.53 -15.41 3.25
N HIS A 214 6.06 -15.59 4.45
CA HIS A 214 7.09 -14.74 5.04
C HIS A 214 8.26 -15.61 5.48
N ALA A 215 9.40 -15.39 4.87
CA ALA A 215 10.66 -16.02 5.27
C ALA A 215 11.29 -15.20 6.42
N PHE A 216 11.60 -15.84 7.50
CA PHE A 216 12.24 -15.26 8.67
C PHE A 216 13.57 -15.98 8.91
N ASN A 217 14.68 -15.25 8.72
CA ASN A 217 16.00 -15.81 8.94
C ASN A 217 16.32 -15.84 10.43
N VAL A 218 16.64 -17.01 10.92
CA VAL A 218 17.09 -17.24 12.29
C VAL A 218 18.60 -17.26 12.31
N TYR A 219 19.18 -16.55 13.27
CA TYR A 219 20.63 -16.47 13.48
C TYR A 219 21.03 -17.07 14.83
N ASP A 220 22.17 -17.75 14.88
CA ASP A 220 22.78 -18.15 16.15
C ASP A 220 23.08 -16.90 16.99
N GLY A 221 22.45 -16.81 18.15
CA GLY A 221 22.54 -15.65 19.03
C GLY A 221 23.97 -15.38 19.58
N ASN A 222 24.86 -16.36 19.53
CA ASN A 222 26.24 -16.23 20.02
C ASN A 222 27.23 -15.83 18.93
N LYS A 223 26.99 -16.28 17.68
CA LYS A 223 27.92 -16.09 16.56
C LYS A 223 27.44 -15.09 15.54
N TYR A 224 26.14 -14.72 15.55
CA TYR A 224 25.47 -13.94 14.50
C TYR A 224 25.60 -14.57 13.11
N GLU A 225 25.78 -15.91 13.05
CA GLU A 225 25.77 -16.68 11.82
C GLU A 225 24.34 -17.12 11.50
N TRP A 226 24.00 -17.14 10.22
CA TRP A 226 22.72 -17.69 9.76
C TRP A 226 22.65 -19.17 10.16
N ASP A 227 21.53 -19.56 10.76
CA ASP A 227 21.25 -20.92 11.18
C ASP A 227 20.28 -21.61 10.22
N HIS A 228 19.07 -21.07 10.13
CA HIS A 228 18.04 -21.57 9.23
C HIS A 228 17.03 -20.47 8.86
N THR A 229 16.08 -20.81 7.99
CA THR A 229 14.99 -19.91 7.60
C THR A 229 13.65 -20.54 7.97
N ASP A 230 12.90 -19.88 8.81
CA ASP A 230 11.51 -20.22 9.10
C ASP A 230 10.57 -19.63 8.04
N ILE A 231 9.64 -20.45 7.54
CA ILE A 231 8.59 -19.96 6.63
C ILE A 231 7.27 -19.88 7.39
N TYR A 232 6.79 -18.66 7.58
CA TYR A 232 5.46 -18.42 8.14
C TYR A 232 4.45 -18.20 7.03
N VAL A 233 3.30 -18.86 7.13
CA VAL A 233 2.23 -18.79 6.14
C VAL A 233 0.98 -18.17 6.75
N LEU A 234 0.46 -17.15 6.09
CA LEU A 234 -0.88 -16.62 6.31
C LEU A 234 -1.76 -17.13 5.18
N GLU A 235 -2.67 -18.05 5.49
CA GLU A 235 -3.53 -18.67 4.50
C GLU A 235 -4.57 -17.68 3.94
N LYS A 236 -5.20 -18.06 2.81
CA LYS A 236 -6.33 -17.31 2.28
C LYS A 236 -7.47 -17.31 3.31
N ASN A 237 -8.07 -16.14 3.54
CA ASN A 237 -9.17 -15.96 4.49
C ASN A 237 -8.84 -16.36 5.93
N ASP A 238 -7.58 -16.41 6.28
CA ASP A 238 -7.13 -16.74 7.63
C ASP A 238 -7.69 -15.74 8.65
N PRO A 239 -8.20 -16.22 9.81
CA PRO A 239 -8.66 -15.34 10.89
C PRO A 239 -7.65 -14.29 11.32
N ALA A 240 -6.36 -14.55 11.14
CA ALA A 240 -5.29 -13.63 11.50
C ALA A 240 -5.18 -12.39 10.60
N TYR A 241 -5.93 -12.29 9.51
CA TYR A 241 -6.13 -11.01 8.83
C TYR A 241 -6.85 -9.99 9.70
N VAL A 242 -7.57 -10.43 10.73
CA VAL A 242 -8.13 -9.55 11.78
C VAL A 242 -7.13 -9.51 12.94
N MET A 243 -6.68 -8.32 13.31
CA MET A 243 -5.77 -8.17 14.45
C MET A 243 -6.44 -8.59 15.74
N GLN A 244 -5.67 -9.15 16.66
CA GLN A 244 -6.16 -9.44 18.00
C GLN A 244 -6.38 -8.14 18.78
N ILE A 245 -7.34 -8.15 19.68
CA ILE A 245 -7.50 -7.09 20.67
C ILE A 245 -6.26 -7.11 21.57
N PRO A 246 -5.64 -5.96 21.86
CA PRO A 246 -4.49 -5.92 22.74
C PRO A 246 -4.82 -6.53 24.10
N LYS A 247 -3.92 -7.37 24.63
CA LYS A 247 -4.14 -8.06 25.90
C LYS A 247 -4.46 -7.11 27.07
N SER A 248 -3.80 -5.96 27.11
CA SER A 248 -4.08 -4.90 28.10
C SER A 248 -5.51 -4.36 28.03
N VAL A 249 -6.15 -4.38 26.84
CA VAL A 249 -7.55 -3.96 26.69
C VAL A 249 -8.48 -5.05 27.20
N LEU A 250 -8.20 -6.32 26.91
CA LEU A 250 -8.97 -7.46 27.43
C LEU A 250 -8.90 -7.54 28.95
N GLU A 251 -7.73 -7.35 29.52
CA GLU A 251 -7.52 -7.34 30.98
C GLU A 251 -8.30 -6.19 31.65
N TYR A 252 -8.40 -5.01 30.99
CA TYR A 252 -9.17 -3.88 31.50
C TYR A 252 -10.69 -4.11 31.44
N ASP A 253 -11.16 -4.88 30.46
CA ASP A 253 -12.57 -5.23 30.28
C ASP A 253 -12.98 -6.52 31.07
N GLU A 254 -12.15 -6.98 32.00
CA GLU A 254 -12.38 -8.19 32.78
C GLU A 254 -12.70 -9.44 31.92
N GLU A 255 -12.08 -9.50 30.74
CA GLU A 255 -12.23 -10.60 29.75
C GLU A 255 -13.67 -10.81 29.21
N GLN A 256 -14.51 -9.78 29.24
CA GLN A 256 -15.87 -9.85 28.70
C GLN A 256 -15.92 -9.80 27.16
N MET A 257 -14.93 -9.16 26.53
CA MET A 257 -14.81 -9.14 25.07
C MET A 257 -14.23 -10.45 24.55
N PRO A 258 -14.87 -11.09 23.56
CA PRO A 258 -14.30 -12.29 22.94
C PRO A 258 -13.03 -11.94 22.13
N GLU A 259 -12.01 -12.75 22.29
CA GLU A 259 -10.81 -12.65 21.43
C GLU A 259 -11.14 -13.04 19.99
N ASN A 260 -10.47 -12.35 19.04
CA ASN A 260 -10.51 -12.78 17.65
C ASN A 260 -9.81 -14.16 17.50
N PRO A 261 -10.41 -15.11 16.74
CA PRO A 261 -9.83 -16.43 16.57
C PRO A 261 -8.37 -16.39 16.10
N ARG A 262 -7.55 -17.26 16.67
CA ARG A 262 -6.15 -17.47 16.26
C ARG A 262 -5.83 -18.95 16.19
N ASN A 263 -5.38 -19.38 15.02
CA ASN A 263 -4.79 -20.69 14.88
C ASN A 263 -3.36 -20.69 15.43
N LYS A 264 -2.98 -21.75 16.16
CA LYS A 264 -1.56 -21.97 16.44
C LYS A 264 -0.81 -22.13 15.12
N ARG A 265 0.32 -21.48 15.01
CA ARG A 265 1.19 -21.55 13.84
C ARG A 265 2.56 -22.01 14.26
N SER A 266 3.05 -22.98 13.53
CA SER A 266 4.46 -23.35 13.53
C SER A 266 5.04 -22.93 12.18
N PRO A 267 6.31 -22.55 12.11
CA PRO A 267 6.96 -22.36 10.82
C PRO A 267 6.93 -23.69 10.06
N LEU A 268 6.83 -23.59 8.74
CA LEU A 268 7.11 -24.71 7.85
C LEU A 268 8.63 -24.88 7.82
N GLY A 269 9.12 -26.13 7.80
CA GLY A 269 10.53 -26.41 7.58
C GLY A 269 10.99 -25.99 6.19
N ASP A 270 12.30 -25.95 5.99
CA ASP A 270 12.94 -25.52 4.73
C ASP A 270 12.50 -26.33 3.48
N ASP A 271 11.87 -27.49 3.66
CA ASP A 271 11.54 -28.47 2.60
C ASP A 271 10.03 -28.57 2.28
N GLU A 272 9.16 -27.69 2.83
CA GLU A 272 7.71 -27.66 2.55
C GLU A 272 7.33 -26.34 1.80
#